data_95d2bfd36a4895db49156b997e67e99d
#
_entry.id   95d2bfd36a4895db49156b997e67e99d
#
_cell.length_a   1.000
_cell.length_b   1.000
_cell.length_c   1.000
_cell.angle_alpha   90.00
_cell.angle_beta   90.00
_cell.angle_gamma   90.00
#
_symmetry.space_group_name_H-M   'P 1'
#
loop_
_entity.id
_entity.type
_entity.pdbx_description
1 polymer ?
#
loop_
_entity_poly.entity_id
_entity_poly.type
_entity_poly.pdbx_seq_one_letter_code
_entity_poly.pdbx_strand_id
1 'polypeptide(L)'
;VTAVHNIKSNKGSRTAGVDKIKMDKYLQMPKDELILLIQSSFRNYRPKPARREYIEKSNGKKRPLGIPTVLDRIIQECVRIIIEPICEARFYPQSYGFRPYRAQKHAIRGIINVINAGCKSPDQPVWAIEGDIKGCFDNINHRLLLQKLWRIGIHDKRVLKIISQMLKAGYMENDLFHATELGTPQGGILSPLLSNVYLNDFDWYVGRMYMEPHRQCKHKGNDTRRLKWAGVTPKYNYRYADDW
;
A
#
# COMPACT_ATOMS: atom_id res chain seq x y z
N VAL A 1 13.24 -11.37 14.49
CA VAL A 1 12.23 -11.97 15.39
C VAL A 1 10.86 -11.32 15.16
N THR A 2 10.70 -9.99 15.28
CA THR A 2 9.43 -9.26 15.10
C THR A 2 8.75 -9.56 13.76
N ALA A 3 9.50 -9.55 12.65
CA ALA A 3 8.96 -9.87 11.33
C ALA A 3 8.32 -11.26 11.26
N VAL A 4 8.98 -12.27 11.85
CA VAL A 4 8.44 -13.63 11.90
C VAL A 4 7.17 -13.69 12.74
N HIS A 5 7.15 -12.99 13.88
CA HIS A 5 5.97 -12.91 14.75
C HIS A 5 4.77 -12.27 14.02
N ASN A 6 5.01 -11.16 13.32
CA ASN A 6 3.96 -10.47 12.56
C ASN A 6 3.35 -11.36 11.47
N ILE A 7 4.20 -12.10 10.74
CA ILE A 7 3.72 -13.00 9.68
C ILE A 7 2.94 -14.17 10.26
N LYS A 8 3.39 -14.76 11.38
CA LYS A 8 2.73 -15.91 12.02
C LYS A 8 1.25 -15.65 12.28
N SER A 9 0.90 -14.43 12.66
CA SER A 9 -0.48 -14.04 12.98
C SER A 9 -1.39 -13.91 11.76
N ASN A 10 -0.84 -13.86 10.54
CA ASN A 10 -1.62 -13.70 9.32
C ASN A 10 -2.30 -15.01 8.89
N LYS A 11 -3.56 -14.96 8.42
CA LYS A 11 -4.32 -16.14 7.97
C LYS A 11 -3.60 -16.98 6.93
N GLY A 12 -2.82 -16.36 6.03
CA GLY A 12 -2.03 -17.01 4.98
C GLY A 12 -0.65 -17.52 5.43
N SER A 13 -0.27 -17.40 6.70
CA SER A 13 1.08 -17.71 7.20
C SER A 13 1.53 -19.13 6.90
N ARG A 14 0.61 -20.11 6.97
CA ARG A 14 0.90 -21.54 6.77
C ARG A 14 1.00 -21.94 5.29
N THR A 15 0.59 -21.08 4.36
CA THR A 15 0.62 -21.40 2.92
C THR A 15 2.06 -21.28 2.40
N ALA A 16 2.58 -22.35 1.83
CA ALA A 16 3.91 -22.38 1.24
C ALA A 16 3.94 -21.70 -0.14
N GLY A 17 5.09 -21.11 -0.50
CA GLY A 17 5.38 -20.64 -1.86
C GLY A 17 5.79 -21.76 -2.80
N VAL A 18 6.50 -21.42 -3.87
CA VAL A 18 7.04 -22.39 -4.88
C VAL A 18 8.01 -23.39 -4.29
N ASP A 19 8.66 -23.08 -3.18
CA ASP A 19 9.64 -23.94 -2.51
C ASP A 19 9.00 -24.99 -1.59
N LYS A 20 7.67 -24.96 -1.44
CA LYS A 20 6.89 -25.85 -0.57
C LYS A 20 7.29 -25.78 0.92
N ILE A 21 8.11 -24.79 1.32
CA ILE A 21 8.55 -24.60 2.70
C ILE A 21 7.46 -23.86 3.49
N LYS A 22 7.07 -24.42 4.64
CA LYS A 22 6.07 -23.86 5.54
C LYS A 22 6.71 -23.01 6.65
N MET A 23 5.90 -22.19 7.30
CA MET A 23 6.30 -21.31 8.40
C MET A 23 6.92 -22.07 9.58
N ASP A 24 6.48 -23.29 9.82
CA ASP A 24 6.92 -24.11 10.96
C ASP A 24 8.44 -24.33 10.95
N LYS A 25 9.07 -24.45 9.77
CA LYS A 25 10.53 -24.53 9.65
C LYS A 25 11.24 -23.34 10.30
N TYR A 26 10.73 -22.13 10.08
CA TYR A 26 11.34 -20.90 10.59
C TYR A 26 11.01 -20.67 12.07
N LEU A 27 9.87 -21.18 12.55
CA LEU A 27 9.48 -21.12 13.95
C LEU A 27 10.27 -22.08 14.84
N GLN A 28 10.71 -23.24 14.29
CA GLN A 28 11.51 -24.23 14.99
C GLN A 28 13.02 -23.95 14.90
N MET A 29 13.44 -23.03 14.03
CA MET A 29 14.85 -22.68 13.83
C MET A 29 15.39 -21.91 15.04
N PRO A 30 16.60 -22.23 15.55
CA PRO A 30 17.27 -21.44 16.58
C PRO A 30 17.35 -19.96 16.17
N LYS A 31 17.15 -19.06 17.15
CA LYS A 31 17.09 -17.61 16.90
C LYS A 31 18.32 -17.09 16.16
N ASP A 32 19.50 -17.53 16.56
CA ASP A 32 20.76 -17.06 15.97
C ASP A 32 20.93 -17.54 14.54
N GLU A 33 20.55 -18.80 14.27
CA GLU A 33 20.54 -19.35 12.90
C GLU A 33 19.56 -18.59 12.00
N LEU A 34 18.35 -18.29 12.48
CA LEU A 34 17.37 -17.51 11.76
C LEU A 34 17.89 -16.09 11.47
N ILE A 35 18.57 -15.45 12.40
CA ILE A 35 19.17 -14.11 12.21
C ILE A 35 20.24 -14.18 11.13
N LEU A 36 21.15 -15.15 11.20
CA LEU A 36 22.21 -15.35 10.20
C LEU A 36 21.63 -15.63 8.79
N LEU A 37 20.59 -16.44 8.71
CA LEU A 37 19.89 -16.72 7.46
C LEU A 37 19.31 -15.44 6.84
N ILE A 38 18.63 -14.62 7.65
CA ILE A 38 18.04 -13.35 7.18
C ILE A 38 19.14 -12.38 6.75
N GLN A 39 20.21 -12.23 7.54
CA GLN A 39 21.32 -11.34 7.22
C GLN A 39 22.03 -11.76 5.92
N SER A 40 22.29 -13.05 5.74
CA SER A 40 22.90 -13.59 4.51
C SER A 40 21.99 -13.35 3.29
N SER A 41 20.68 -13.53 3.48
CA SER A 41 19.69 -13.24 2.44
C SER A 41 19.68 -11.76 2.04
N PHE A 42 19.80 -10.82 2.98
CA PHE A 42 19.91 -9.40 2.65
C PHE A 42 21.19 -9.03 1.88
N ARG A 43 22.30 -9.71 2.14
CA ARG A 43 23.58 -9.44 1.43
C ARG A 43 23.50 -9.79 -0.05
N ASN A 44 22.80 -10.86 -0.40
CA ASN A 44 22.65 -11.32 -1.78
C ASN A 44 21.20 -11.76 -2.05
N TYR A 45 20.28 -10.80 -1.95
CA TYR A 45 18.86 -11.07 -2.07
C TYR A 45 18.50 -11.51 -3.50
N ARG A 46 17.94 -12.69 -3.61
CA ARG A 46 17.41 -13.29 -4.85
C ARG A 46 16.04 -13.87 -4.55
N PRO A 47 14.96 -13.08 -4.71
CA PRO A 47 13.61 -13.59 -4.45
C PRO A 47 13.24 -14.71 -5.39
N LYS A 48 12.51 -15.69 -4.88
CA LYS A 48 11.89 -16.69 -5.72
C LYS A 48 10.60 -16.14 -6.34
N PRO A 49 10.19 -16.65 -7.53
CA PRO A 49 8.91 -16.24 -8.11
C PRO A 49 7.76 -16.60 -7.17
N ALA A 50 6.71 -15.77 -7.18
CA ALA A 50 5.51 -16.04 -6.40
C ALA A 50 4.72 -17.20 -7.03
N ARG A 51 4.15 -18.11 -6.23
CA ARG A 51 3.24 -19.14 -6.70
C ARG A 51 1.88 -18.51 -7.01
N ARG A 52 1.40 -18.65 -8.24
CA ARG A 52 0.10 -18.13 -8.66
C ARG A 52 -1.03 -19.07 -8.20
N GLU A 53 -2.03 -18.47 -7.57
CA GLU A 53 -3.28 -19.11 -7.18
C GLU A 53 -4.45 -18.22 -7.55
N TYR A 54 -5.63 -18.79 -7.74
CA TYR A 54 -6.84 -18.05 -8.07
C TYR A 54 -7.87 -18.19 -6.97
N ILE A 55 -8.38 -17.04 -6.50
CA ILE A 55 -9.46 -16.97 -5.51
C ILE A 55 -10.72 -16.47 -6.20
N GLU A 56 -11.83 -17.17 -6.00
CA GLU A 56 -13.13 -16.75 -6.53
C GLU A 56 -13.64 -15.52 -5.77
N LYS A 57 -14.12 -14.53 -6.53
CA LYS A 57 -14.82 -13.37 -6.00
C LYS A 57 -16.31 -13.69 -5.90
N SER A 58 -17.07 -12.93 -5.08
CA SER A 58 -18.52 -13.03 -4.93
C SER A 58 -19.30 -12.90 -6.25
N ASN A 59 -18.70 -12.27 -7.26
CA ASN A 59 -19.28 -12.10 -8.60
C ASN A 59 -18.86 -13.20 -9.60
N GLY A 60 -18.32 -14.32 -9.14
CA GLY A 60 -17.86 -15.45 -9.99
C GLY A 60 -16.55 -15.22 -10.76
N LYS A 61 -15.98 -14.00 -10.70
CA LYS A 61 -14.68 -13.74 -11.34
C LYS A 61 -13.53 -14.26 -10.46
N LYS A 62 -12.47 -14.72 -11.09
CA LYS A 62 -11.26 -15.17 -10.40
C LYS A 62 -10.30 -14.00 -10.17
N ARG A 63 -9.78 -13.89 -8.93
CA ARG A 63 -8.72 -12.93 -8.58
C ARG A 63 -7.38 -13.69 -8.51
N PRO A 64 -6.38 -13.29 -9.31
CA PRO A 64 -5.06 -13.88 -9.18
C PRO A 64 -4.39 -13.45 -7.88
N LEU A 65 -3.81 -14.39 -7.16
CA LEU A 65 -3.04 -14.16 -5.95
C LEU A 65 -1.64 -14.72 -6.14
N GLY A 66 -0.61 -13.92 -5.89
CA GLY A 66 0.77 -14.37 -5.86
C GLY A 66 1.19 -14.71 -4.42
N ILE A 67 1.64 -15.92 -4.19
CA ILE A 67 2.09 -16.41 -2.88
C ILE A 67 3.61 -16.47 -2.87
N PRO A 68 4.33 -15.47 -2.28
CA PRO A 68 5.78 -15.52 -2.15
C PRO A 68 6.20 -16.64 -1.18
N THR A 69 7.47 -17.07 -1.23
CA THR A 69 8.01 -18.01 -0.26
C THR A 69 7.93 -17.43 1.16
N VAL A 70 7.97 -18.28 2.18
CA VAL A 70 7.94 -17.82 3.57
C VAL A 70 9.15 -16.93 3.87
N LEU A 71 10.34 -17.29 3.36
CA LEU A 71 11.55 -16.47 3.53
C LEU A 71 11.38 -15.09 2.87
N ASP A 72 10.86 -15.02 1.65
CA ASP A 72 10.62 -13.78 0.96
C ASP A 72 9.61 -12.90 1.73
N ARG A 73 8.57 -13.51 2.31
CA ARG A 73 7.62 -12.80 3.18
C ARG A 73 8.30 -12.23 4.42
N ILE A 74 9.22 -12.98 5.06
CA ILE A 74 9.99 -12.49 6.21
C ILE A 74 10.86 -11.30 5.82
N ILE A 75 11.53 -11.36 4.65
CA ILE A 75 12.37 -10.26 4.16
C ILE A 75 11.50 -9.05 3.80
N GLN A 76 10.35 -9.25 3.13
CA GLN A 76 9.39 -8.19 2.84
C GLN A 76 8.91 -7.50 4.13
N GLU A 77 8.61 -8.26 5.17
CA GLU A 77 8.17 -7.73 6.46
C GLU A 77 9.29 -6.97 7.17
N CYS A 78 10.54 -7.44 7.12
CA CYS A 78 11.68 -6.70 7.64
C CYS A 78 11.82 -5.33 6.95
N VAL A 79 11.69 -5.29 5.63
CA VAL A 79 11.73 -4.04 4.86
C VAL A 79 10.54 -3.15 5.24
N ARG A 80 9.31 -3.71 5.32
CA ARG A 80 8.10 -2.98 5.69
C ARG A 80 8.23 -2.27 7.03
N ILE A 81 8.67 -2.99 8.06
CA ILE A 81 8.84 -2.43 9.43
C ILE A 81 9.73 -1.18 9.42
N ILE A 82 10.75 -1.15 8.57
CA ILE A 82 11.71 -0.03 8.52
C ILE A 82 11.18 1.14 7.71
N ILE A 83 10.56 0.88 6.54
CA ILE A 83 10.16 1.97 5.64
C ILE A 83 8.76 2.51 5.93
N GLU A 84 7.86 1.74 6.54
CA GLU A 84 6.48 2.15 6.82
C GLU A 84 6.40 3.43 7.66
N PRO A 85 7.14 3.61 8.76
CA PRO A 85 7.09 4.85 9.53
C PRO A 85 7.52 6.08 8.73
N ILE A 86 8.49 5.93 7.82
CA ILE A 86 8.96 7.00 6.94
C ILE A 86 7.85 7.39 5.96
N CYS A 87 7.19 6.39 5.36
CA CYS A 87 6.08 6.60 4.44
C CYS A 87 4.87 7.22 5.15
N GLU A 88 4.50 6.70 6.34
CA GLU A 88 3.37 7.19 7.13
C GLU A 88 3.49 8.68 7.48
N ALA A 89 4.68 9.15 7.78
CA ALA A 89 4.94 10.57 8.06
C ALA A 89 4.70 11.50 6.84
N ARG A 90 4.62 10.94 5.63
CA ARG A 90 4.48 11.68 4.36
C ARG A 90 3.17 11.43 3.64
N PHE A 91 2.39 10.44 4.06
CA PHE A 91 1.10 10.14 3.43
C PHE A 91 0.07 11.22 3.67
N TYR A 92 -0.75 11.43 2.65
CA TYR A 92 -1.85 12.37 2.74
C TYR A 92 -2.84 11.99 3.87
N PRO A 93 -3.32 12.96 4.67
CA PRO A 93 -4.14 12.65 5.86
C PRO A 93 -5.44 11.91 5.55
N GLN A 94 -6.08 12.12 4.40
CA GLN A 94 -7.34 11.48 4.02
C GLN A 94 -7.15 10.20 3.18
N SER A 95 -5.97 9.63 3.15
CA SER A 95 -5.72 8.28 2.66
C SER A 95 -5.83 7.28 3.81
N TYR A 96 -6.66 6.25 3.69
CA TYR A 96 -7.03 5.36 4.82
C TYR A 96 -6.69 3.89 4.61
N GLY A 97 -6.74 3.36 3.39
CA GLY A 97 -6.54 1.94 3.13
C GLY A 97 -5.11 1.47 3.43
N PHE A 98 -4.98 0.27 3.99
CA PHE A 98 -3.70 -0.40 4.28
C PHE A 98 -2.74 0.39 5.18
N ARG A 99 -3.23 1.28 6.01
CA ARG A 99 -2.43 2.10 6.93
C ARG A 99 -2.67 1.68 8.38
N PRO A 100 -1.63 1.71 9.24
CA PRO A 100 -1.78 1.40 10.65
C PRO A 100 -2.75 2.39 11.32
N TYR A 101 -3.54 1.88 12.25
CA TYR A 101 -4.52 2.65 13.03
C TYR A 101 -5.61 3.35 12.19
N ARG A 102 -5.72 3.04 10.89
CA ARG A 102 -6.75 3.56 9.99
C ARG A 102 -7.66 2.44 9.51
N ALA A 103 -8.96 2.66 9.60
CA ALA A 103 -9.98 1.70 9.21
C ALA A 103 -11.01 2.37 8.31
N GLN A 104 -11.77 1.59 7.57
CA GLN A 104 -12.86 2.05 6.70
C GLN A 104 -13.83 2.99 7.43
N LYS A 105 -14.17 2.67 8.69
CA LYS A 105 -15.04 3.53 9.53
C LYS A 105 -14.51 4.95 9.70
N HIS A 106 -13.18 5.16 9.67
CA HIS A 106 -12.59 6.49 9.79
C HIS A 106 -12.75 7.31 8.50
N ALA A 107 -12.63 6.67 7.33
CA ALA A 107 -12.92 7.29 6.04
C ALA A 107 -14.39 7.70 5.96
N ILE A 108 -15.31 6.76 6.26
CA ILE A 108 -16.76 7.00 6.27
C ILE A 108 -17.12 8.15 7.22
N ARG A 109 -16.57 8.17 8.45
CA ARG A 109 -16.81 9.28 9.40
C ARG A 109 -16.35 10.62 8.83
N GLY A 110 -15.19 10.64 8.15
CA GLY A 110 -14.68 11.84 7.49
C GLY A 110 -15.64 12.36 6.43
N ILE A 111 -16.16 11.49 5.58
CA ILE A 111 -17.14 11.81 4.54
C ILE A 111 -18.44 12.33 5.15
N ILE A 112 -19.00 11.63 6.15
CA ILE A 112 -20.22 12.06 6.85
C ILE A 112 -20.06 13.46 7.46
N ASN A 113 -18.92 13.73 8.09
CA ASN A 113 -18.66 15.04 8.68
C ASN A 113 -18.65 16.16 7.62
N VAL A 114 -18.10 15.88 6.43
CA VAL A 114 -18.10 16.85 5.31
C VAL A 114 -19.52 17.09 4.79
N ILE A 115 -20.29 16.03 4.60
CA ILE A 115 -21.68 16.11 4.15
C ILE A 115 -22.50 16.92 5.15
N ASN A 116 -22.46 16.57 6.43
CA ASN A 116 -23.22 17.27 7.49
C ASN A 116 -22.80 18.74 7.64
N ALA A 117 -21.53 19.05 7.48
CA ALA A 117 -21.05 20.43 7.52
C ALA A 117 -21.39 21.24 6.26
N GLY A 118 -21.58 20.57 5.13
CA GLY A 118 -21.91 21.17 3.83
C GLY A 118 -23.42 21.40 3.64
N CYS A 119 -24.25 20.47 4.12
CA CYS A 119 -25.70 20.50 3.99
C CYS A 119 -26.34 21.42 5.06
N LYS A 120 -26.14 22.73 4.95
CA LYS A 120 -26.82 23.71 5.83
C LYS A 120 -28.20 24.11 5.32
N SER A 121 -28.55 23.73 4.10
CA SER A 121 -29.87 23.97 3.51
C SER A 121 -30.27 22.75 2.68
N PRO A 122 -31.54 22.32 2.74
CA PRO A 122 -32.07 21.23 1.90
C PRO A 122 -31.89 21.48 0.40
N ASP A 123 -31.75 22.74 -0.01
CA ASP A 123 -31.69 23.19 -1.40
C ASP A 123 -30.25 23.20 -1.97
N GLN A 124 -29.24 22.82 -1.18
CA GLN A 124 -27.86 22.74 -1.67
C GLN A 124 -27.43 21.28 -1.88
N PRO A 125 -27.44 20.79 -3.13
CA PRO A 125 -27.02 19.41 -3.41
C PRO A 125 -25.54 19.21 -3.09
N VAL A 126 -25.21 18.08 -2.46
CA VAL A 126 -23.84 17.59 -2.31
C VAL A 126 -23.59 16.59 -3.42
N TRP A 127 -22.58 16.89 -4.24
CA TRP A 127 -22.15 16.00 -5.31
C TRP A 127 -21.07 15.06 -4.78
N ALA A 128 -21.24 13.77 -4.98
CA ALA A 128 -20.21 12.76 -4.74
C ALA A 128 -19.72 12.23 -6.10
N ILE A 129 -18.40 12.12 -6.24
CA ILE A 129 -17.75 11.46 -7.37
C ILE A 129 -17.04 10.24 -6.78
N GLU A 130 -17.40 9.05 -7.24
CA GLU A 130 -16.81 7.79 -6.83
C GLU A 130 -15.97 7.25 -7.99
N GLY A 131 -14.77 6.77 -7.69
CA GLY A 131 -13.86 6.18 -8.66
C GLY A 131 -13.12 4.98 -8.10
N ASP A 132 -12.85 4.00 -8.97
CA ASP A 132 -12.02 2.83 -8.70
C ASP A 132 -10.91 2.75 -9.74
N ILE A 133 -9.68 2.44 -9.29
CA ILE A 133 -8.53 2.31 -10.19
C ILE A 133 -8.44 0.87 -10.68
N LYS A 134 -8.90 0.64 -11.91
CA LYS A 134 -8.85 -0.68 -12.53
C LYS A 134 -7.44 -1.27 -12.55
N GLY A 135 -7.27 -2.42 -11.88
CA GLY A 135 -5.99 -3.13 -11.85
C GLY A 135 -4.87 -2.32 -11.21
N CYS A 136 -5.16 -1.57 -10.15
CA CYS A 136 -4.22 -0.67 -9.49
C CYS A 136 -2.87 -1.35 -9.19
N PHE A 137 -2.90 -2.53 -8.56
CA PHE A 137 -1.69 -3.29 -8.21
C PHE A 137 -0.94 -3.83 -9.43
N ASP A 138 -1.65 -4.17 -10.50
CA ASP A 138 -1.09 -4.81 -11.69
C ASP A 138 -0.43 -3.79 -12.65
N ASN A 139 -0.77 -2.50 -12.51
CA ASN A 139 -0.30 -1.42 -13.37
C ASN A 139 0.75 -0.49 -12.73
N ILE A 140 1.25 -0.81 -11.55
CA ILE A 140 2.29 0.00 -10.89
C ILE A 140 3.59 -0.08 -11.69
N ASN A 141 4.05 1.06 -12.21
CA ASN A 141 5.34 1.15 -12.89
C ASN A 141 6.49 1.09 -11.89
N HIS A 142 7.36 0.09 -12.01
CA HIS A 142 8.47 -0.16 -11.07
C HIS A 142 9.44 1.02 -10.96
N ARG A 143 9.80 1.62 -12.11
CA ARG A 143 10.74 2.77 -12.15
C ARG A 143 10.15 3.99 -11.43
N LEU A 144 8.90 4.32 -11.71
CA LEU A 144 8.21 5.43 -11.07
C LEU A 144 8.04 5.18 -9.57
N LEU A 145 7.69 3.96 -9.17
CA LEU A 145 7.59 3.59 -7.76
C LEU A 145 8.91 3.80 -7.01
N LEU A 146 10.03 3.35 -7.57
CA LEU A 146 11.36 3.55 -6.96
C LEU A 146 11.73 5.04 -6.86
N GLN A 147 11.38 5.85 -7.86
CA GLN A 147 11.56 7.30 -7.80
C GLN A 147 10.70 7.94 -6.71
N LYS A 148 9.45 7.47 -6.53
CA LYS A 148 8.55 7.95 -5.48
C LYS A 148 9.05 7.55 -4.09
N LEU A 149 9.57 6.34 -3.92
CA LEU A 149 10.24 5.89 -2.69
C LEU A 149 11.44 6.77 -2.34
N TRP A 150 12.24 7.13 -3.33
CA TRP A 150 13.33 8.09 -3.12
C TRP A 150 12.84 9.46 -2.66
N ARG A 151 11.82 10.00 -3.33
CA ARG A 151 11.23 11.32 -3.00
C ARG A 151 10.58 11.36 -1.62
N ILE A 152 10.02 10.25 -1.16
CA ILE A 152 9.37 10.16 0.16
C ILE A 152 10.40 10.10 1.30
N GLY A 153 11.69 9.84 0.99
CA GLY A 153 12.79 9.88 1.95
C GLY A 153 13.57 8.57 2.12
N ILE A 154 13.32 7.56 1.27
CA ILE A 154 14.04 6.29 1.32
C ILE A 154 15.24 6.37 0.39
N HIS A 155 16.40 6.82 0.93
CA HIS A 155 17.60 7.10 0.14
C HIS A 155 18.63 5.96 0.17
N ASP A 156 18.43 4.89 0.94
CA ASP A 156 19.33 3.73 0.93
C ASP A 156 19.16 2.92 -0.36
N LYS A 157 20.18 2.98 -1.23
CA LYS A 157 20.20 2.27 -2.52
C LYS A 157 20.12 0.75 -2.37
N ARG A 158 20.57 0.19 -1.23
CA ARG A 158 20.47 -1.26 -0.97
C ARG A 158 19.02 -1.65 -0.74
N VAL A 159 18.27 -0.87 0.05
CA VAL A 159 16.83 -1.07 0.28
C VAL A 159 16.07 -0.96 -1.04
N LEU A 160 16.33 0.06 -1.84
CA LEU A 160 15.69 0.23 -3.15
C LEU A 160 16.01 -0.90 -4.11
N LYS A 161 17.26 -1.43 -4.10
CA LYS A 161 17.65 -2.59 -4.88
C LYS A 161 16.86 -3.84 -4.46
N ILE A 162 16.71 -4.08 -3.17
CA ILE A 162 15.92 -5.20 -2.63
C ILE A 162 14.46 -5.08 -3.07
N ILE A 163 13.84 -3.90 -2.94
CA ILE A 163 12.47 -3.66 -3.41
C ILE A 163 12.37 -3.90 -4.92
N SER A 164 13.34 -3.41 -5.71
CA SER A 164 13.36 -3.64 -7.16
C SER A 164 13.43 -5.12 -7.50
N GLN A 165 14.21 -5.91 -6.76
CA GLN A 165 14.31 -7.36 -6.96
C GLN A 165 12.99 -8.06 -6.58
N MET A 166 12.32 -7.64 -5.50
CA MET A 166 10.98 -8.14 -5.12
C MET A 166 9.95 -7.90 -6.22
N LEU A 167 9.95 -6.72 -6.81
CA LEU A 167 9.01 -6.35 -7.88
C LEU A 167 9.25 -7.18 -9.16
N LYS A 168 10.49 -7.52 -9.45
CA LYS A 168 10.92 -8.29 -10.63
C LYS A 168 10.92 -9.79 -10.43
N ALA A 169 10.53 -10.30 -9.25
CA ALA A 169 10.60 -11.72 -8.92
C ALA A 169 9.77 -12.61 -9.85
N GLY A 170 8.74 -12.06 -10.50
CA GLY A 170 7.85 -12.82 -11.36
C GLY A 170 6.92 -13.77 -10.58
N TYR A 171 6.24 -14.63 -11.33
CA TYR A 171 5.40 -15.66 -10.73
C TYR A 171 5.45 -16.96 -11.53
N MET A 172 5.12 -18.06 -10.86
CA MET A 172 4.97 -19.40 -11.44
C MET A 172 3.50 -19.73 -11.54
N GLU A 173 3.05 -20.12 -12.73
CA GLU A 173 1.70 -20.58 -13.02
C GLU A 173 1.79 -21.84 -13.89
N ASN A 174 1.18 -22.93 -13.45
CA ASN A 174 1.22 -24.24 -14.13
C ASN A 174 2.68 -24.65 -14.49
N ASP A 175 3.60 -24.48 -13.54
CA ASP A 175 5.04 -24.75 -13.67
C ASP A 175 5.77 -23.90 -14.74
N LEU A 176 5.13 -22.88 -15.29
CA LEU A 176 5.75 -21.91 -16.18
C LEU A 176 6.09 -20.60 -15.45
N PHE A 177 7.29 -20.08 -15.74
CA PHE A 177 7.74 -18.81 -15.19
C PHE A 177 7.21 -17.64 -16.04
N HIS A 178 6.66 -16.65 -15.37
CA HIS A 178 6.22 -15.40 -15.98
C HIS A 178 6.98 -14.22 -15.35
N ALA A 179 7.69 -13.49 -16.17
CA ALA A 179 8.37 -12.26 -15.73
C ALA A 179 7.35 -11.14 -15.43
N THR A 180 7.69 -10.26 -14.49
CA THR A 180 6.85 -9.12 -14.12
C THR A 180 7.60 -7.83 -14.44
N GLU A 181 7.12 -7.07 -15.41
CA GLU A 181 7.67 -5.75 -15.78
C GLU A 181 6.91 -4.61 -15.10
N LEU A 182 5.65 -4.82 -14.80
CA LEU A 182 4.74 -3.90 -14.14
C LEU A 182 4.05 -4.59 -12.95
N GLY A 183 3.53 -3.78 -12.06
CA GLY A 183 2.70 -4.24 -10.96
C GLY A 183 3.48 -4.71 -9.73
N THR A 184 2.72 -4.94 -8.68
CA THR A 184 3.21 -5.56 -7.45
C THR A 184 2.49 -6.89 -7.23
N PRO A 185 3.16 -7.95 -6.75
CA PRO A 185 2.50 -9.22 -6.53
C PRO A 185 1.28 -9.07 -5.61
N GLN A 186 0.08 -9.38 -6.11
CA GLN A 186 -1.12 -9.41 -5.29
C GLN A 186 -0.97 -10.52 -4.25
N GLY A 187 -0.81 -10.16 -2.97
CA GLY A 187 -0.51 -11.09 -1.87
C GLY A 187 0.88 -10.93 -1.28
N GLY A 188 1.73 -10.08 -1.85
CA GLY A 188 2.98 -9.64 -1.21
C GLY A 188 2.70 -8.77 0.01
N ILE A 189 3.46 -8.94 1.08
CA ILE A 189 3.30 -8.19 2.34
C ILE A 189 3.58 -6.69 2.15
N LEU A 190 4.53 -6.38 1.28
CA LEU A 190 4.93 -5.00 1.01
C LEU A 190 4.03 -4.28 0.00
N SER A 191 3.29 -5.03 -0.83
CA SER A 191 2.50 -4.49 -1.94
C SER A 191 1.48 -3.42 -1.54
N PRO A 192 0.73 -3.54 -0.42
CA PRO A 192 -0.20 -2.49 0.01
C PRO A 192 0.48 -1.17 0.37
N LEU A 193 1.64 -1.22 1.04
CA LEU A 193 2.42 -0.03 1.36
C LEU A 193 2.95 0.64 0.08
N LEU A 194 3.47 -0.16 -0.86
CA LEU A 194 3.99 0.34 -2.14
C LEU A 194 2.90 0.99 -3.00
N SER A 195 1.69 0.44 -3.01
CA SER A 195 0.53 1.04 -3.66
C SER A 195 0.20 2.41 -3.07
N ASN A 196 0.19 2.54 -1.73
CA ASN A 196 -0.01 3.83 -1.08
C ASN A 196 1.09 4.85 -1.42
N VAL A 197 2.36 4.43 -1.48
CA VAL A 197 3.46 5.30 -1.95
C VAL A 197 3.23 5.75 -3.39
N TYR A 198 2.78 4.84 -4.25
CA TYR A 198 2.53 5.15 -5.66
C TYR A 198 1.43 6.18 -5.86
N LEU A 199 0.33 6.07 -5.10
CA LEU A 199 -0.84 6.93 -5.19
C LEU A 199 -0.72 8.22 -4.36
N ASN A 200 0.26 8.33 -3.47
CA ASN A 200 0.40 9.48 -2.56
C ASN A 200 0.54 10.83 -3.29
N ASP A 201 1.20 10.85 -4.46
CA ASP A 201 1.32 12.09 -5.25
C ASP A 201 -0.04 12.54 -5.78
N PHE A 202 -0.93 11.61 -6.17
CA PHE A 202 -2.30 11.90 -6.56
C PHE A 202 -3.09 12.50 -5.39
N ASP A 203 -3.00 11.88 -4.21
CA ASP A 203 -3.68 12.37 -3.02
C ASP A 203 -3.24 13.80 -2.67
N TRP A 204 -1.94 14.07 -2.68
CA TRP A 204 -1.40 15.42 -2.43
C TRP A 204 -1.74 16.41 -3.54
N TYR A 205 -1.79 15.98 -4.80
CA TYR A 205 -2.19 16.83 -5.91
C TYR A 205 -3.63 17.31 -5.71
N VAL A 206 -4.57 16.39 -5.48
CA VAL A 206 -5.97 16.74 -5.23
C VAL A 206 -6.12 17.59 -3.95
N GLY A 207 -5.42 17.21 -2.88
CA GLY A 207 -5.45 17.95 -1.62
C GLY A 207 -4.98 19.39 -1.77
N ARG A 208 -3.85 19.62 -2.44
CA ARG A 208 -3.31 20.97 -2.66
C ARG A 208 -4.18 21.82 -3.59
N MET A 209 -4.72 21.22 -4.65
CA MET A 209 -5.53 21.94 -5.62
C MET A 209 -6.91 22.32 -5.09
N TYR A 210 -7.53 21.47 -4.26
CA TYR A 210 -8.95 21.57 -3.96
C TYR A 210 -9.30 21.66 -2.47
N MET A 211 -8.47 21.10 -1.59
CA MET A 211 -8.76 21.10 -0.14
C MET A 211 -7.93 22.12 0.64
N GLU A 212 -6.71 22.43 0.19
CA GLU A 212 -5.79 23.33 0.88
C GLU A 212 -5.26 24.45 -0.03
N PRO A 213 -6.11 25.10 -0.85
CA PRO A 213 -5.66 26.11 -1.81
C PRO A 213 -4.96 27.31 -1.16
N HIS A 214 -5.11 27.50 0.17
CA HIS A 214 -4.58 28.67 0.89
C HIS A 214 -3.93 28.28 2.23
N ARG A 215 -2.88 27.45 2.19
CA ARG A 215 -2.08 27.07 3.38
C ARG A 215 -1.44 28.26 4.13
N GLN A 216 -1.54 29.48 3.59
CA GLN A 216 -0.97 30.70 4.17
C GLN A 216 -1.83 31.34 5.28
N CYS A 217 -3.06 30.90 5.51
CA CYS A 217 -3.92 31.43 6.54
C CYS A 217 -3.79 30.68 7.87
N LYS A 218 -3.63 31.43 8.98
CA LYS A 218 -3.50 30.90 10.34
C LYS A 218 -4.73 30.13 10.87
N HIS A 219 -5.89 30.26 10.25
CA HIS A 219 -7.16 29.69 10.70
C HIS A 219 -7.88 28.91 9.60
N LYS A 220 -7.76 27.58 9.61
CA LYS A 220 -8.37 26.66 8.61
C LYS A 220 -9.89 26.84 8.41
N GLY A 221 -10.64 27.19 9.46
CA GLY A 221 -12.08 27.45 9.35
C GLY A 221 -12.46 28.69 8.53
N ASN A 222 -11.60 29.70 8.50
CA ASN A 222 -11.81 30.92 7.73
C ASN A 222 -11.53 30.72 6.24
N ASP A 223 -10.66 29.76 5.88
CA ASP A 223 -10.28 29.53 4.49
C ASP A 223 -11.42 28.91 3.68
N THR A 224 -12.15 27.95 4.27
CA THR A 224 -13.34 27.38 3.63
C THR A 224 -14.43 28.43 3.41
N ARG A 225 -14.61 29.38 4.37
CA ARG A 225 -15.57 30.48 4.26
C ARG A 225 -15.15 31.48 3.19
N ARG A 226 -13.86 31.83 3.12
CA ARG A 226 -13.31 32.74 2.08
C ARG A 226 -13.44 32.15 0.68
N LEU A 227 -13.15 30.83 0.52
CA LEU A 227 -13.34 30.14 -0.74
C LEU A 227 -14.79 30.19 -1.20
N LYS A 228 -15.75 29.94 -0.28
CA LYS A 228 -17.18 30.03 -0.58
C LYS A 228 -17.58 31.48 -0.98
N TRP A 229 -17.05 32.48 -0.32
CA TRP A 229 -17.29 33.89 -0.71
C TRP A 229 -16.69 34.27 -2.05
N ALA A 230 -15.55 33.64 -2.41
CA ALA A 230 -14.95 33.80 -3.74
C ALA A 230 -15.62 32.93 -4.83
N GLY A 231 -16.76 32.27 -4.52
CA GLY A 231 -17.48 31.41 -5.45
C GLY A 231 -16.81 30.06 -5.71
N VAL A 232 -15.79 29.70 -4.93
CA VAL A 232 -15.08 28.40 -5.06
C VAL A 232 -15.75 27.37 -4.18
N THR A 233 -16.25 26.28 -4.81
CA THR A 233 -16.82 25.14 -4.08
C THR A 233 -15.69 24.27 -3.53
N PRO A 234 -15.59 24.08 -2.19
CA PRO A 234 -14.62 23.17 -1.60
C PRO A 234 -14.83 21.75 -2.10
N LYS A 235 -13.74 21.08 -2.46
CA LYS A 235 -13.73 19.66 -2.87
C LYS A 235 -12.92 18.88 -1.87
N TYR A 236 -13.40 17.72 -1.50
CA TYR A 236 -12.77 16.83 -0.51
C TYR A 236 -12.44 15.50 -1.16
N ASN A 237 -11.24 14.99 -0.92
CA ASN A 237 -10.80 13.70 -1.43
C ASN A 237 -10.59 12.72 -0.27
N TYR A 238 -11.22 11.57 -0.34
CA TYR A 238 -11.05 10.48 0.60
C TYR A 238 -10.72 9.21 -0.20
N ARG A 239 -9.59 8.61 0.09
CA ARG A 239 -9.18 7.38 -0.59
C ARG A 239 -9.08 6.21 0.40
N TYR A 240 -9.63 5.08 0.03
CA TYR A 240 -9.46 3.82 0.73
C TYR A 240 -8.91 2.76 -0.23
N ALA A 241 -7.59 2.53 -0.19
CA ALA A 241 -6.84 1.71 -1.14
C ALA A 241 -6.89 2.29 -2.56
N ASP A 242 -7.60 1.64 -3.48
CA ASP A 242 -7.83 2.00 -4.88
C ASP A 242 -9.17 2.74 -5.10
N ASP A 243 -10.08 2.71 -4.12
CA ASP A 243 -11.35 3.47 -4.13
C ASP A 243 -11.13 4.94 -3.67
N TRP A 244 -11.71 5.90 -4.36
CA TRP A 244 -11.63 7.33 -4.05
C TRP A 244 -12.90 8.09 -4.46
#